data_e00da94337cc9fe2194b44a16216d120
#
_entry.id   e00da94337cc9fe2194b44a16216d120
#
_cell.length_a   1.000
_cell.length_b   1.000
_cell.length_c   1.000
_cell.angle_alpha   90.00
_cell.angle_beta   90.00
_cell.angle_gamma   90.00
#
_symmetry.space_group_name_H-M   'P 1'
#
loop_
_entity.id
_entity.type
_entity.pdbx_description
1 polymer ?
#
loop_
_entity_poly.entity_id
_entity_poly.type
_entity_poly.pdbx_seq_one_letter_code
_entity_poly.pdbx_strand_id
1 'polypeptide(L)'
;MPVSEKEIIERLPDWIAEKKTSFLFGSGTSAPGMPLMNMFPDKKDGSTDVDGLMYEIIKRNKFLIGAKMKINVSEEESKAILGTLGAYKKFIEILLDTLGNVNARERHKNINIFTTNYDLFIEKAVDDIYESGSTAPFIFNDGARGYFNRLLDNSNFDTTTAYKGRFDNYINELPSINLAKIHGSVNWKKQSEDVIRVCNYVVRDKPEKR
;
A
#
# COMPACT_ATOMS: atom_id res chain seq x y z
N MET A 1 -9.79 -30.96 -2.44
CA MET A 1 -8.51 -30.97 -3.16
C MET A 1 -7.92 -29.58 -3.09
N PRO A 2 -6.61 -29.41 -2.93
CA PRO A 2 -6.01 -28.09 -2.99
C PRO A 2 -6.20 -27.51 -4.40
N VAL A 3 -6.61 -26.25 -4.48
CA VAL A 3 -6.77 -25.53 -5.75
C VAL A 3 -5.38 -25.32 -6.35
N SER A 4 -5.19 -25.61 -7.63
CA SER A 4 -3.91 -25.43 -8.31
C SER A 4 -3.63 -23.95 -8.55
N GLU A 5 -2.34 -23.57 -8.63
CA GLU A 5 -1.93 -22.18 -8.95
C GLU A 5 -2.55 -21.68 -10.25
N LYS A 6 -2.60 -22.53 -11.28
CA LYS A 6 -3.22 -22.23 -12.57
C LYS A 6 -4.72 -21.92 -12.42
N GLU A 7 -5.43 -22.71 -11.64
CA GLU A 7 -6.85 -22.49 -11.38
C GLU A 7 -7.11 -21.21 -10.58
N ILE A 8 -6.21 -20.86 -9.65
CA ILE A 8 -6.27 -19.57 -8.92
C ILE A 8 -6.11 -18.41 -9.91
N ILE A 9 -5.10 -18.45 -10.77
CA ILE A 9 -4.83 -17.38 -11.74
C ILE A 9 -6.00 -17.19 -12.70
N GLU A 10 -6.58 -18.28 -13.22
CA GLU A 10 -7.70 -18.22 -14.15
C GLU A 10 -8.99 -17.69 -13.51
N ARG A 11 -9.24 -18.01 -12.23
CA ARG A 11 -10.48 -17.63 -11.52
C ARG A 11 -10.38 -16.35 -10.70
N LEU A 12 -9.19 -15.82 -10.50
CA LEU A 12 -9.00 -14.63 -9.67
C LEU A 12 -9.77 -13.39 -10.17
N PRO A 13 -9.81 -13.07 -11.48
CA PRO A 13 -10.63 -11.97 -11.99
C PRO A 13 -12.12 -12.13 -11.66
N ASP A 14 -12.66 -13.34 -11.84
CA ASP A 14 -14.06 -13.64 -11.53
C ASP A 14 -14.33 -13.50 -10.03
N TRP A 15 -13.43 -13.99 -9.19
CA TRP A 15 -13.58 -13.84 -7.73
C TRP A 15 -13.53 -12.39 -7.30
N ILE A 16 -12.64 -11.57 -7.87
CA ILE A 16 -12.59 -10.13 -7.59
C ILE A 16 -13.90 -9.46 -8.07
N ALA A 17 -14.38 -9.83 -9.23
CA ALA A 17 -15.62 -9.30 -9.80
C ALA A 17 -16.88 -9.79 -9.06
N GLU A 18 -16.88 -11.02 -8.54
CA GLU A 18 -18.05 -11.66 -7.98
C GLU A 18 -18.12 -11.69 -6.45
N LYS A 19 -17.04 -11.49 -5.74
CA LYS A 19 -16.96 -11.63 -4.28
C LYS A 19 -16.31 -10.41 -3.64
N LYS A 20 -16.64 -10.15 -2.38
CA LYS A 20 -15.88 -9.18 -1.58
C LYS A 20 -14.48 -9.75 -1.33
N THR A 21 -13.51 -9.27 -2.08
CA THR A 21 -12.13 -9.77 -2.05
C THR A 21 -11.26 -8.89 -1.17
N SER A 22 -10.41 -9.54 -0.39
CA SER A 22 -9.40 -8.87 0.43
C SER A 22 -8.04 -9.55 0.21
N PHE A 23 -6.98 -8.75 0.20
CA PHE A 23 -5.60 -9.22 0.07
C PHE A 23 -4.86 -9.01 1.38
N LEU A 24 -4.02 -9.97 1.74
CA LEU A 24 -3.09 -9.84 2.87
C LEU A 24 -1.65 -9.91 2.35
N PHE A 25 -0.89 -8.83 2.57
CA PHE A 25 0.49 -8.71 2.15
C PHE A 25 1.43 -8.79 3.36
N GLY A 26 2.44 -9.63 3.23
CA GLY A 26 3.55 -9.73 4.18
C GLY A 26 4.86 -9.22 3.57
N SER A 27 5.95 -9.28 4.32
CA SER A 27 7.28 -8.75 3.92
C SER A 27 7.81 -9.32 2.60
N GLY A 28 7.46 -10.57 2.27
CA GLY A 28 7.85 -11.20 1.01
C GLY A 28 7.33 -10.50 -0.24
N THR A 29 6.19 -9.80 -0.18
CA THR A 29 5.64 -9.05 -1.33
C THR A 29 6.47 -7.82 -1.67
N SER A 30 7.21 -7.27 -0.71
CA SER A 30 8.09 -6.10 -0.90
C SER A 30 9.54 -6.49 -1.19
N ALA A 31 9.89 -7.78 -1.18
CA ALA A 31 11.20 -8.26 -1.59
C ALA A 31 11.31 -8.31 -3.13
N PRO A 32 12.49 -8.03 -3.72
CA PRO A 32 13.74 -7.62 -3.07
C PRO A 32 13.86 -6.11 -2.78
N GLY A 33 12.85 -5.31 -3.08
CA GLY A 33 12.89 -3.86 -2.90
C GLY A 33 13.09 -3.44 -1.44
N MET A 34 12.45 -4.16 -0.49
CA MET A 34 12.72 -4.01 0.95
C MET A 34 13.44 -5.25 1.48
N PRO A 35 14.32 -5.06 2.47
CA PRO A 35 15.04 -6.17 3.08
C PRO A 35 14.11 -7.02 3.95
N LEU A 36 14.43 -8.30 4.04
CA LEU A 36 13.76 -9.25 4.94
C LEU A 36 14.55 -9.40 6.24
N MET A 37 13.87 -9.77 7.32
CA MET A 37 14.48 -9.96 8.64
C MET A 37 15.65 -10.96 8.61
N ASN A 38 15.54 -12.03 7.84
CA ASN A 38 16.57 -13.06 7.72
C ASN A 38 17.87 -12.58 7.02
N MET A 39 17.88 -11.37 6.46
CA MET A 39 19.09 -10.76 5.88
C MET A 39 19.96 -10.07 6.93
N PHE A 40 19.48 -9.95 8.17
CA PHE A 40 20.19 -9.30 9.27
C PHE A 40 20.64 -10.38 10.26
N PRO A 41 21.96 -10.50 10.47
CA PRO A 41 22.49 -11.47 11.44
C PRO A 41 22.04 -11.09 12.84
N ASP A 42 21.93 -12.12 13.69
CA ASP A 42 21.66 -11.91 15.09
C ASP A 42 22.80 -11.13 15.75
N LYS A 43 22.44 -10.26 16.68
CA LYS A 43 23.40 -9.55 17.52
C LYS A 43 24.19 -10.54 18.38
N LYS A 44 25.33 -10.09 18.93
CA LYS A 44 26.18 -10.92 19.78
C LYS A 44 25.48 -11.51 21.02
N ASP A 45 24.36 -10.92 21.41
CA ASP A 45 23.50 -11.39 22.50
C ASP A 45 22.41 -12.37 22.05
N GLY A 46 22.42 -12.77 20.78
CA GLY A 46 21.44 -13.69 20.19
C GLY A 46 20.10 -13.03 19.81
N SER A 47 19.97 -11.73 19.97
CA SER A 47 18.78 -10.98 19.52
C SER A 47 18.92 -10.58 18.05
N THR A 48 17.79 -10.59 17.31
CA THR A 48 17.77 -10.15 15.90
C THR A 48 18.06 -8.65 15.78
N ASP A 49 18.82 -8.24 14.76
CA ASP A 49 19.15 -6.83 14.52
C ASP A 49 17.98 -6.05 13.89
N VAL A 50 16.94 -5.84 14.69
CA VAL A 50 15.76 -5.07 14.30
C VAL A 50 16.11 -3.61 13.94
N ASP A 51 17.09 -3.02 14.62
CA ASP A 51 17.50 -1.63 14.37
C ASP A 51 18.15 -1.48 12.99
N GLY A 52 18.99 -2.43 12.60
CA GLY A 52 19.59 -2.51 11.26
C GLY A 52 18.54 -2.67 10.18
N LEU A 53 17.58 -3.58 10.37
CA LEU A 53 16.47 -3.75 9.46
C LEU A 53 15.65 -2.46 9.30
N MET A 54 15.26 -1.83 10.40
CA MET A 54 14.46 -0.60 10.35
C MET A 54 15.22 0.56 9.72
N TYR A 55 16.53 0.66 9.94
CA TYR A 55 17.37 1.64 9.25
C TYR A 55 17.32 1.46 7.72
N GLU A 56 17.51 0.25 7.23
CA GLU A 56 17.46 -0.04 5.80
C GLU A 56 16.06 0.17 5.20
N ILE A 57 14.99 -0.21 5.90
CA ILE A 57 13.62 0.07 5.48
C ILE A 57 13.40 1.59 5.35
N ILE A 58 13.82 2.38 6.33
CA ILE A 58 13.70 3.85 6.30
C ILE A 58 14.51 4.44 5.14
N LYS A 59 15.75 4.01 4.96
CA LYS A 59 16.64 4.46 3.87
C LYS A 59 15.99 4.22 2.51
N ARG A 60 15.53 3.00 2.26
CA ARG A 60 14.92 2.60 0.99
C ARG A 60 13.58 3.29 0.74
N ASN A 61 12.77 3.50 1.78
CA ASN A 61 11.53 4.27 1.65
C ASN A 61 11.78 5.75 1.35
N LYS A 62 12.79 6.37 1.94
CA LYS A 62 13.20 7.74 1.59
C LYS A 62 13.62 7.84 0.12
N PHE A 63 14.34 6.85 -0.39
CA PHE A 63 14.67 6.77 -1.82
C PHE A 63 13.41 6.60 -2.66
N LEU A 64 12.53 5.67 -2.30
CA LEU A 64 11.29 5.35 -3.01
C LEU A 64 10.39 6.57 -3.22
N ILE A 65 10.22 7.42 -2.20
CA ILE A 65 9.38 8.62 -2.29
C ILE A 65 10.10 9.84 -2.87
N GLY A 66 11.34 9.70 -3.33
CA GLY A 66 12.09 10.81 -3.92
C GLY A 66 12.43 11.92 -2.92
N ALA A 67 12.72 11.58 -1.66
CA ALA A 67 13.09 12.56 -0.66
C ALA A 67 14.27 13.42 -1.15
N LYS A 68 14.20 14.76 -0.95
CA LYS A 68 15.18 15.75 -1.44
C LYS A 68 16.61 15.57 -0.89
N MET A 69 16.81 14.64 0.02
CA MET A 69 18.14 14.31 0.57
C MET A 69 18.86 13.33 -0.37
N LYS A 70 20.17 13.50 -0.53
CA LYS A 70 21.02 12.48 -1.19
C LYS A 70 21.01 11.21 -0.35
N ILE A 71 20.21 10.24 -0.77
CA ILE A 71 20.12 8.94 -0.13
C ILE A 71 21.04 8.01 -0.88
N ASN A 72 22.02 7.48 -0.18
CA ASN A 72 23.00 6.58 -0.77
C ASN A 72 22.43 5.17 -0.82
N VAL A 73 21.84 4.80 -1.94
CA VAL A 73 21.46 3.42 -2.29
C VAL A 73 22.37 2.95 -3.43
N SER A 74 22.75 1.68 -3.42
CA SER A 74 23.51 1.11 -4.53
C SER A 74 22.66 1.01 -5.81
N GLU A 75 23.32 0.82 -6.95
CA GLU A 75 22.61 0.63 -8.22
C GLU A 75 21.70 -0.60 -8.18
N GLU A 76 22.18 -1.69 -7.56
CA GLU A 76 21.41 -2.92 -7.38
C GLU A 76 20.19 -2.70 -6.48
N GLU A 77 20.35 -2.00 -5.35
CA GLU A 77 19.25 -1.65 -4.46
C GLU A 77 18.22 -0.77 -5.18
N SER A 78 18.67 0.22 -5.93
CA SER A 78 17.81 1.10 -6.73
C SER A 78 17.00 0.30 -7.74
N LYS A 79 17.64 -0.60 -8.49
CA LYS A 79 16.98 -1.48 -9.47
C LYS A 79 15.96 -2.40 -8.79
N ALA A 80 16.29 -2.96 -7.64
CA ALA A 80 15.39 -3.81 -6.87
C ALA A 80 14.16 -3.04 -6.38
N ILE A 81 14.34 -1.83 -5.83
CA ILE A 81 13.26 -0.96 -5.34
C ILE A 81 12.32 -0.59 -6.51
N LEU A 82 12.87 -0.11 -7.61
CA LEU A 82 12.08 0.31 -8.77
C LEU A 82 11.37 -0.87 -9.45
N GLY A 83 12.00 -2.04 -9.52
CA GLY A 83 11.38 -3.27 -10.02
C GLY A 83 10.18 -3.71 -9.15
N THR A 84 10.34 -3.66 -7.83
CA THR A 84 9.25 -3.96 -6.89
C THR A 84 8.12 -2.93 -7.00
N LEU A 85 8.43 -1.64 -7.12
CA LEU A 85 7.43 -0.59 -7.35
C LEU A 85 6.64 -0.85 -8.64
N GLY A 86 7.32 -1.23 -9.72
CA GLY A 86 6.67 -1.60 -10.99
C GLY A 86 5.71 -2.77 -10.85
N ALA A 87 6.05 -3.78 -10.05
CA ALA A 87 5.17 -4.90 -9.76
C ALA A 87 3.91 -4.48 -8.98
N TYR A 88 4.05 -3.64 -7.95
CA TYR A 88 2.93 -3.09 -7.21
C TYR A 88 2.02 -2.22 -8.09
N LYS A 89 2.62 -1.37 -8.93
CA LYS A 89 1.85 -0.54 -9.88
C LYS A 89 1.01 -1.40 -10.81
N LYS A 90 1.63 -2.39 -11.45
CA LYS A 90 0.92 -3.32 -12.35
C LYS A 90 -0.19 -4.07 -11.63
N PHE A 91 0.04 -4.52 -10.39
CA PHE A 91 -0.96 -5.20 -9.59
C PHE A 91 -2.18 -4.29 -9.33
N ILE A 92 -1.96 -3.03 -8.93
CA ILE A 92 -3.03 -2.06 -8.67
C ILE A 92 -3.79 -1.73 -9.95
N GLU A 93 -3.11 -1.54 -11.08
CA GLU A 93 -3.74 -1.31 -12.39
C GLU A 93 -4.68 -2.46 -12.76
N ILE A 94 -4.25 -3.71 -12.60
CA ILE A 94 -5.08 -4.89 -12.87
C ILE A 94 -6.32 -4.92 -11.94
N LEU A 95 -6.15 -4.59 -10.66
CA LEU A 95 -7.29 -4.51 -9.74
C LEU A 95 -8.30 -3.45 -10.16
N LEU A 96 -7.82 -2.27 -10.55
CA LEU A 96 -8.68 -1.17 -10.98
C LEU A 96 -9.43 -1.50 -12.27
N ASP A 97 -8.77 -2.11 -13.25
CA ASP A 97 -9.40 -2.58 -14.47
C ASP A 97 -10.48 -3.62 -14.18
N THR A 98 -10.19 -4.57 -13.30
CA THR A 98 -11.15 -5.59 -12.88
C THR A 98 -12.36 -4.96 -12.19
N LEU A 99 -12.15 -4.03 -11.25
CA LEU A 99 -13.23 -3.31 -10.57
C LEU A 99 -14.02 -2.39 -11.51
N GLY A 100 -13.37 -1.82 -12.51
CA GLY A 100 -14.03 -1.01 -13.54
C GLY A 100 -15.13 -1.76 -14.27
N ASN A 101 -14.93 -3.04 -14.51
CA ASN A 101 -15.85 -3.93 -15.21
C ASN A 101 -16.97 -4.50 -14.30
N VAL A 102 -16.91 -4.29 -12.98
CA VAL A 102 -17.96 -4.77 -12.06
C VAL A 102 -19.22 -3.94 -12.21
N ASN A 103 -20.39 -4.60 -12.25
CA ASN A 103 -21.68 -3.92 -12.23
C ASN A 103 -21.97 -3.31 -10.85
N ALA A 104 -21.86 -2.00 -10.72
CA ALA A 104 -22.08 -1.27 -9.46
C ALA A 104 -23.48 -1.42 -8.86
N ARG A 105 -24.48 -1.86 -9.65
CA ARG A 105 -25.83 -2.12 -9.14
C ARG A 105 -25.93 -3.40 -8.34
N GLU A 106 -25.02 -4.33 -8.57
CA GLU A 106 -25.03 -5.63 -7.91
C GLU A 106 -24.03 -5.71 -6.77
N ARG A 107 -22.96 -4.93 -6.82
CA ARG A 107 -21.85 -5.03 -5.85
C ARG A 107 -21.08 -3.74 -5.66
N HIS A 108 -20.50 -3.60 -4.47
CA HIS A 108 -19.56 -2.54 -4.17
C HIS A 108 -18.25 -2.72 -4.94
N LYS A 109 -17.78 -1.64 -5.55
CA LYS A 109 -16.50 -1.58 -6.27
C LYS A 109 -15.34 -1.31 -5.32
N ASN A 110 -15.18 -2.12 -4.27
CA ASN A 110 -14.10 -1.92 -3.31
C ASN A 110 -13.25 -3.18 -3.10
N ILE A 111 -11.97 -2.96 -2.89
CA ILE A 111 -11.00 -3.99 -2.50
C ILE A 111 -10.29 -3.53 -1.23
N ASN A 112 -10.09 -4.47 -0.29
CA ASN A 112 -9.32 -4.21 0.91
C ASN A 112 -7.94 -4.86 0.78
N ILE A 113 -6.89 -4.09 1.03
CA ILE A 113 -5.53 -4.58 1.16
C ILE A 113 -5.10 -4.40 2.61
N PHE A 114 -4.86 -5.51 3.28
CA PHE A 114 -4.25 -5.55 4.60
C PHE A 114 -2.77 -5.82 4.45
N THR A 115 -1.93 -5.11 5.18
CA THR A 115 -0.50 -5.38 5.14
C THR A 115 0.15 -5.27 6.52
N THR A 116 1.14 -6.13 6.73
CA THR A 116 2.06 -6.05 7.87
C THR A 116 3.31 -5.25 7.55
N ASN A 117 3.46 -4.80 6.30
CA ASN A 117 4.64 -4.09 5.82
C ASN A 117 4.64 -2.62 6.25
N TYR A 118 5.80 -2.14 6.69
CA TYR A 118 6.00 -0.74 7.08
C TYR A 118 6.26 0.18 5.88
N ASP A 119 6.60 -0.38 4.70
CA ASP A 119 7.00 0.35 3.50
C ASP A 119 5.84 1.09 2.81
N LEU A 120 6.18 1.94 1.83
CA LEU A 120 5.26 2.82 1.12
C LEU A 120 5.09 2.45 -0.36
N PHE A 121 5.31 1.18 -0.73
CA PHE A 121 5.19 0.78 -2.13
C PHE A 121 3.79 0.95 -2.69
N ILE A 122 2.75 0.61 -1.92
CA ILE A 122 1.36 0.73 -2.36
C ILE A 122 1.00 2.20 -2.55
N GLU A 123 1.33 3.03 -1.57
CA GLU A 123 1.07 4.47 -1.62
C GLU A 123 1.79 5.13 -2.79
N LYS A 124 3.08 4.79 -3.00
CA LYS A 124 3.85 5.34 -4.12
C LYS A 124 3.35 4.84 -5.48
N ALA A 125 2.95 3.57 -5.58
CA ALA A 125 2.37 3.02 -6.80
C ALA A 125 1.05 3.73 -7.15
N VAL A 126 0.22 4.02 -6.16
CA VAL A 126 -1.03 4.80 -6.33
C VAL A 126 -0.74 6.22 -6.80
N ASP A 127 0.23 6.91 -6.18
CA ASP A 127 0.63 8.25 -6.61
C ASP A 127 1.10 8.25 -8.07
N ASP A 128 1.93 7.28 -8.48
CA ASP A 128 2.41 7.14 -9.86
C ASP A 128 1.28 6.89 -10.85
N ILE A 129 0.25 6.14 -10.45
CA ILE A 129 -0.95 5.89 -11.26
C ILE A 129 -1.75 7.19 -11.42
N TYR A 130 -1.96 7.95 -10.36
CA TYR A 130 -2.63 9.26 -10.42
C TYR A 130 -1.86 10.24 -11.32
N GLU A 131 -0.54 10.32 -11.17
CA GLU A 131 0.31 11.20 -11.98
C GLU A 131 0.29 10.82 -13.48
N SER A 132 0.25 9.53 -13.79
CA SER A 132 0.24 9.05 -15.18
C SER A 132 -1.12 9.23 -15.86
N GLY A 133 -2.21 9.31 -15.10
CA GLY A 133 -3.58 9.33 -15.63
C GLY A 133 -3.93 8.07 -16.45
N SER A 134 -3.23 6.96 -16.20
CA SER A 134 -3.34 5.73 -16.99
C SER A 134 -4.62 4.93 -16.74
N THR A 135 -5.37 5.25 -15.67
CA THR A 135 -6.58 4.53 -15.26
C THR A 135 -7.80 5.43 -15.20
N ALA A 136 -8.99 4.83 -15.21
CA ALA A 136 -10.22 5.54 -14.89
C ALA A 136 -10.17 6.09 -13.45
N PRO A 137 -10.97 7.13 -13.13
CA PRO A 137 -11.00 7.68 -11.78
C PRO A 137 -11.31 6.63 -10.72
N PHE A 138 -10.56 6.63 -9.64
CA PHE A 138 -10.72 5.73 -8.50
C PHE A 138 -10.42 6.45 -7.18
N ILE A 139 -10.71 5.81 -6.06
CA ILE A 139 -10.43 6.31 -4.71
C ILE A 139 -9.40 5.43 -4.03
N PHE A 140 -8.34 6.04 -3.53
CA PHE A 140 -7.43 5.40 -2.59
C PHE A 140 -7.76 5.86 -1.17
N ASN A 141 -7.95 4.91 -0.26
CA ASN A 141 -8.34 5.15 1.12
C ASN A 141 -7.37 4.45 2.07
N ASP A 142 -6.52 5.21 2.71
CA ASP A 142 -5.57 4.74 3.73
C ASP A 142 -6.09 4.95 5.17
N GLY A 143 -7.38 5.23 5.33
CA GLY A 143 -8.03 5.48 6.63
C GLY A 143 -7.75 6.86 7.22
N ALA A 144 -6.93 7.70 6.59
CA ALA A 144 -6.61 9.03 7.12
C ALA A 144 -7.40 10.14 6.41
N ARG A 145 -7.94 11.07 7.18
CA ARG A 145 -8.66 12.26 6.71
C ARG A 145 -8.06 13.53 7.30
N GLY A 146 -8.19 14.61 6.57
CA GLY A 146 -7.67 15.92 6.90
C GLY A 146 -6.82 16.50 5.79
N TYR A 147 -6.50 17.78 5.85
CA TYR A 147 -5.68 18.46 4.84
C TYR A 147 -4.24 18.64 5.33
N PHE A 148 -4.03 19.39 6.39
CA PHE A 148 -2.70 19.57 6.99
C PHE A 148 -2.35 18.50 8.02
N ASN A 149 -3.35 18.05 8.78
CA ASN A 149 -3.23 17.01 9.77
C ASN A 149 -4.14 15.85 9.35
N ARG A 150 -3.56 14.89 8.63
CA ARG A 150 -4.27 13.68 8.25
C ARG A 150 -4.24 12.72 9.43
N LEU A 151 -5.39 12.50 10.05
CA LEU A 151 -5.52 11.62 11.20
C LEU A 151 -6.15 10.30 10.77
N LEU A 152 -5.57 9.22 11.26
CA LEU A 152 -6.06 7.87 11.04
C LEU A 152 -7.30 7.62 11.91
N ASP A 153 -8.37 7.14 11.27
CA ASP A 153 -9.59 6.71 11.94
C ASP A 153 -10.19 5.52 11.20
N ASN A 154 -10.50 4.46 11.95
CA ASN A 154 -11.05 3.24 11.38
C ASN A 154 -12.41 3.44 10.70
N SER A 155 -13.23 4.38 11.16
CA SER A 155 -14.52 4.71 10.54
C SER A 155 -14.39 5.19 9.09
N ASN A 156 -13.21 5.69 8.69
CA ASN A 156 -12.97 6.13 7.33
C ASN A 156 -12.95 4.96 6.31
N PHE A 157 -12.73 3.73 6.75
CA PHE A 157 -12.77 2.56 5.87
C PHE A 157 -14.19 2.13 5.48
N ASP A 158 -15.21 2.58 6.21
CA ASP A 158 -16.62 2.29 5.92
C ASP A 158 -17.26 3.29 4.94
N THR A 159 -16.45 4.14 4.30
CA THR A 159 -16.93 5.16 3.37
C THR A 159 -16.90 4.68 1.93
N THR A 160 -17.96 4.96 1.17
CA THR A 160 -18.04 4.77 -0.28
C THR A 160 -18.14 6.12 -0.98
N THR A 161 -17.48 6.25 -2.13
CA THR A 161 -17.56 7.45 -2.95
C THR A 161 -18.31 7.14 -4.23
N ALA A 162 -19.36 7.91 -4.51
CA ALA A 162 -20.16 7.76 -5.68
C ALA A 162 -19.98 8.96 -6.63
N TYR A 163 -19.90 8.68 -7.92
CA TYR A 163 -19.92 9.67 -8.98
C TYR A 163 -21.33 9.85 -9.53
N LYS A 164 -21.82 11.09 -9.54
CA LYS A 164 -23.05 11.45 -10.23
C LYS A 164 -22.70 12.13 -11.54
N GLY A 165 -22.97 11.48 -12.66
CA GLY A 165 -22.79 12.06 -14.00
C GLY A 165 -23.65 13.31 -14.17
N ARG A 166 -23.17 14.27 -14.97
CA ARG A 166 -23.84 15.57 -15.18
C ARG A 166 -25.24 15.43 -15.80
N PHE A 167 -25.47 14.32 -16.50
CA PHE A 167 -26.71 14.04 -17.26
C PHE A 167 -27.39 12.73 -16.86
N ASP A 168 -26.78 11.95 -15.96
CA ASP A 168 -27.31 10.65 -15.53
C ASP A 168 -27.95 10.76 -14.15
N ASN A 169 -29.17 10.24 -14.04
CA ASN A 169 -29.83 10.06 -12.74
C ASN A 169 -29.24 8.84 -11.97
N TYR A 170 -28.25 8.17 -12.53
CA TYR A 170 -27.63 7.01 -11.90
C TYR A 170 -26.40 7.42 -11.11
N ILE A 171 -26.34 6.92 -9.88
CA ILE A 171 -25.17 7.02 -9.02
C ILE A 171 -24.28 5.82 -9.34
N ASN A 172 -23.09 6.07 -9.87
CA ASN A 172 -22.07 5.06 -10.07
C ASN A 172 -21.05 5.13 -8.92
N GLU A 173 -20.81 4.00 -8.29
CA GLU A 173 -19.74 3.87 -7.32
C GLU A 173 -18.39 3.91 -8.03
N LEU A 174 -17.47 4.73 -7.53
CA LEU A 174 -16.08 4.74 -8.00
C LEU A 174 -15.34 3.52 -7.45
N PRO A 175 -14.51 2.86 -8.26
CA PRO A 175 -13.58 1.86 -7.75
C PRO A 175 -12.79 2.42 -6.58
N SER A 176 -12.66 1.66 -5.49
CA SER A 176 -11.91 2.08 -4.31
C SER A 176 -10.99 0.96 -3.82
N ILE A 177 -9.79 1.38 -3.42
CA ILE A 177 -8.80 0.52 -2.77
C ILE A 177 -8.60 1.04 -1.35
N ASN A 178 -8.93 0.21 -0.38
CA ASN A 178 -8.68 0.46 1.03
C ASN A 178 -7.35 -0.18 1.43
N LEU A 179 -6.46 0.59 2.05
CA LEU A 179 -5.18 0.11 2.56
C LEU A 179 -5.15 0.18 4.09
N ALA A 180 -5.15 -0.97 4.75
CA ALA A 180 -5.01 -1.07 6.20
C ALA A 180 -3.63 -1.63 6.58
N LYS A 181 -2.81 -0.84 7.27
CA LYS A 181 -1.47 -1.22 7.76
C LYS A 181 -1.55 -1.66 9.21
N ILE A 182 -1.57 -2.97 9.43
CA ILE A 182 -1.84 -3.57 10.75
C ILE A 182 -0.70 -3.30 11.75
N HIS A 183 0.55 -3.29 11.28
CA HIS A 183 1.73 -3.08 12.12
C HIS A 183 2.25 -1.64 12.10
N GLY A 184 1.53 -0.73 11.44
CA GLY A 184 1.98 0.65 11.29
C GLY A 184 2.75 0.92 10.00
N SER A 185 3.31 2.12 9.87
CA SER A 185 4.02 2.57 8.68
C SER A 185 5.15 3.52 9.01
N VAL A 186 6.16 3.58 8.13
CA VAL A 186 7.30 4.51 8.29
C VAL A 186 6.91 5.99 8.19
N ASN A 187 5.72 6.30 7.68
CA ASN A 187 5.17 7.65 7.58
C ASN A 187 4.14 7.97 8.67
N TRP A 188 3.95 7.09 9.65
CA TRP A 188 3.03 7.32 10.77
C TRP A 188 3.75 7.97 11.94
N LYS A 189 3.13 9.00 12.49
CA LYS A 189 3.61 9.70 13.69
C LYS A 189 2.56 9.61 14.79
N LYS A 190 2.91 9.00 15.92
CA LYS A 190 2.07 9.01 17.11
C LYS A 190 1.99 10.43 17.65
N GLN A 191 0.79 10.98 17.79
CA GLN A 191 0.55 12.33 18.29
C GLN A 191 0.08 12.29 19.75
N SER A 192 -0.73 11.29 20.13
CA SER A 192 -1.14 10.96 21.49
C SER A 192 -1.33 9.45 21.61
N GLU A 193 -1.86 8.95 22.76
CA GLU A 193 -2.07 7.49 22.93
C GLU A 193 -2.94 6.89 21.83
N ASP A 194 -4.00 7.58 21.43
CA ASP A 194 -5.01 7.07 20.50
C ASP A 194 -5.00 7.79 19.14
N VAL A 195 -4.07 8.73 18.92
CA VAL A 195 -4.05 9.55 17.71
C VAL A 195 -2.80 9.30 16.90
N ILE A 196 -2.99 8.79 15.69
CA ILE A 196 -1.94 8.59 14.70
C ILE A 196 -2.14 9.60 13.56
N ARG A 197 -1.08 10.35 13.27
CA ARG A 197 -0.99 11.23 12.11
C ARG A 197 -0.28 10.52 10.98
N VAL A 198 -0.88 10.51 9.80
CA VAL A 198 -0.28 10.01 8.55
C VAL A 198 0.39 11.17 7.84
N CYS A 199 1.70 11.06 7.61
CA CYS A 199 2.52 12.07 6.96
C CYS A 199 2.78 11.71 5.49
N ASN A 200 3.05 12.71 4.65
CA ASN A 200 3.49 12.53 3.26
C ASN A 200 5.02 12.37 3.12
N TYR A 201 5.70 12.06 4.22
CA TYR A 201 7.15 11.85 4.28
C TYR A 201 7.46 10.75 5.30
N VAL A 202 8.65 10.15 5.21
CA VAL A 202 9.13 9.16 6.19
C VAL A 202 9.49 9.88 7.49
N VAL A 203 8.79 9.53 8.58
CA VAL A 203 8.86 10.25 9.87
C VAL A 203 10.15 9.95 10.64
N ARG A 204 10.65 8.71 10.57
CA ARG A 204 11.78 8.29 11.38
C ARG A 204 13.09 8.55 10.68
N ASP A 205 13.96 9.36 11.30
CA ASP A 205 15.32 9.61 10.84
C ASP A 205 16.36 8.64 11.44
N LYS A 206 16.09 8.12 12.62
CA LYS A 206 16.90 7.10 13.31
C LYS A 206 15.99 6.22 14.17
N PRO A 207 16.31 4.93 14.35
CA PRO A 207 15.66 4.16 15.39
C PRO A 207 15.92 4.82 16.74
N GLU A 208 14.88 5.09 17.51
CA GLU A 208 15.03 5.55 18.89
C GLU A 208 15.77 4.45 19.63
N LYS A 209 16.94 4.78 20.19
CA LYS A 209 17.61 3.89 21.13
C LYS A 209 16.67 3.71 22.32
N ARG A 210 16.13 2.53 22.46
CA ARG A 210 15.47 2.06 23.67
C ARG A 210 16.49 1.69 24.70
#